data_93e9352c07741371099b47b27995e4bc
#
_entry.id   93e9352c07741371099b47b27995e4bc
#
_cell.length_a   1.000
_cell.length_b   1.000
_cell.length_c   1.000
_cell.angle_alpha   90.00
_cell.angle_beta   90.00
_cell.angle_gamma   90.00
#
_symmetry.space_group_name_H-M   'P 1'
#
loop_
_entity.id
_entity.type
_entity.pdbx_description
1 polymer ?
#
loop_
_entity_poly.entity_id
_entity_poly.type
_entity_poly.pdbx_seq_one_letter_code
_entity_poly.pdbx_strand_id
1 'polypeptide(L)'
;MDGEALQALELPAILERLAATAATDLGAARARSLAPSAAADEVGARQALTAEAVALLDGADDPPLAGVTDIAAFVERAERDGTLAPADLHAVSVSARVAVDARRVVHGRRDDVPLLAAIADRIDPSLAQLAESIDRCVEEDGSDLRDDASPKLRKLRRELRNGDARLRDELARIARSAGVRDALQESFLAERGGRPVLAVRASSRDQVPGIVHDASGSGQTVFIEPLAVVELGNKLAEAAAEAREEVERILRELSVDVASRGDALRPLVEAVGELDLAVARGWLSRS
;
A
#
# COMPACT_ATOMS: atom_id res chain seq x y z
N MET A 1 3.36 15.84 -39.88
CA MET A 1 2.11 15.28 -40.42
C MET A 1 0.98 16.06 -39.73
N ASP A 2 0.01 16.58 -40.50
CA ASP A 2 -1.07 17.41 -39.94
C ASP A 2 -2.05 16.58 -39.12
N GLY A 3 -2.63 17.17 -38.08
CA GLY A 3 -3.56 16.47 -37.19
C GLY A 3 -4.75 15.86 -37.90
N GLU A 4 -5.23 16.50 -38.97
CA GLU A 4 -6.31 15.98 -39.84
C GLU A 4 -5.91 14.68 -40.57
N ALA A 5 -4.65 14.57 -41.03
CA ALA A 5 -4.15 13.36 -41.67
C ALA A 5 -4.06 12.19 -40.67
N LEU A 6 -3.70 12.46 -39.41
CA LEU A 6 -3.64 11.45 -38.34
C LEU A 6 -5.05 10.97 -37.94
N GLN A 7 -6.05 11.86 -37.94
CA GLN A 7 -7.44 11.49 -37.72
C GLN A 7 -8.00 10.67 -38.89
N ALA A 8 -7.69 11.04 -40.13
CA ALA A 8 -8.12 10.29 -41.31
C ALA A 8 -7.53 8.87 -41.37
N LEU A 9 -6.34 8.68 -40.76
CA LEU A 9 -5.67 7.38 -40.62
C LEU A 9 -6.12 6.62 -39.34
N GLU A 10 -7.12 7.13 -38.61
CA GLU A 10 -7.65 6.53 -37.36
C GLU A 10 -6.56 6.29 -36.29
N LEU A 11 -5.43 7.04 -36.34
CA LEU A 11 -4.32 6.87 -35.40
C LEU A 11 -4.75 6.93 -33.92
N PRO A 12 -5.64 7.86 -33.49
CA PRO A 12 -6.09 7.87 -32.09
C PRO A 12 -6.74 6.57 -31.65
N ALA A 13 -7.58 5.95 -32.51
CA ALA A 13 -8.21 4.67 -32.21
C ALA A 13 -7.20 3.53 -32.11
N ILE A 14 -6.17 3.54 -32.96
CA ILE A 14 -5.08 2.56 -32.89
C ILE A 14 -4.29 2.72 -31.60
N LEU A 15 -3.99 3.97 -31.17
CA LEU A 15 -3.26 4.25 -29.94
C LEU A 15 -4.06 3.84 -28.70
N GLU A 16 -5.37 4.06 -28.68
CA GLU A 16 -6.24 3.58 -27.57
C GLU A 16 -6.30 2.06 -27.53
N ARG A 17 -6.37 1.39 -28.67
CA ARG A 17 -6.30 -0.07 -28.72
C ARG A 17 -4.95 -0.60 -28.20
N LEU A 18 -3.85 0.05 -28.56
CA LEU A 18 -2.52 -0.28 -28.05
C LEU A 18 -2.42 -0.04 -26.54
N ALA A 19 -2.93 1.10 -26.06
CA ALA A 19 -2.96 1.42 -24.64
C ALA A 19 -3.80 0.41 -23.83
N ALA A 20 -4.89 -0.07 -24.38
CA ALA A 20 -5.74 -1.10 -23.76
C ALA A 20 -5.05 -2.48 -23.72
N THR A 21 -3.99 -2.70 -24.49
CA THR A 21 -3.20 -3.95 -24.50
C THR A 21 -2.05 -3.89 -23.47
N ALA A 22 -1.67 -2.70 -23.02
CA ALA A 22 -0.64 -2.53 -22.01
C ALA A 22 -1.08 -3.10 -20.66
N ALA A 23 -0.16 -3.70 -19.91
CA ALA A 23 -0.39 -4.28 -18.60
C ALA A 23 -0.39 -3.24 -17.47
N THR A 24 0.16 -2.05 -17.72
CA THR A 24 0.34 -0.97 -16.75
C THR A 24 -0.14 0.37 -17.29
N ASP A 25 -0.50 1.29 -16.40
CA ASP A 25 -0.79 2.68 -16.77
C ASP A 25 0.44 3.39 -17.36
N LEU A 26 1.65 2.97 -16.99
CA LEU A 26 2.91 3.49 -17.54
C LEU A 26 3.05 3.17 -19.03
N GLY A 27 2.82 1.91 -19.42
CA GLY A 27 2.83 1.48 -20.83
C GLY A 27 1.67 2.10 -21.61
N ALA A 28 0.48 2.15 -21.02
CA ALA A 28 -0.70 2.77 -21.63
C ALA A 28 -0.50 4.27 -21.89
N ALA A 29 0.07 5.01 -20.96
CA ALA A 29 0.41 6.43 -21.14
C ALA A 29 1.43 6.63 -22.28
N ARG A 30 2.46 5.78 -22.33
CA ARG A 30 3.45 5.79 -23.43
C ARG A 30 2.80 5.44 -24.78
N ALA A 31 1.88 4.48 -24.81
CA ALA A 31 1.14 4.13 -26.03
C ALA A 31 0.34 5.33 -26.56
N ARG A 32 -0.39 6.03 -25.70
CA ARG A 32 -1.18 7.23 -26.07
C ARG A 32 -0.30 8.39 -26.56
N SER A 33 0.92 8.49 -26.04
CA SER A 33 1.87 9.56 -26.40
C SER A 33 2.65 9.30 -27.69
N LEU A 34 2.48 8.13 -28.32
CA LEU A 34 3.17 7.80 -29.55
C LEU A 34 2.79 8.74 -30.69
N ALA A 35 3.82 9.21 -31.40
CA ALA A 35 3.66 9.98 -32.61
C ALA A 35 4.42 9.29 -33.78
N PRO A 36 3.92 9.43 -35.01
CA PRO A 36 4.65 8.98 -36.19
C PRO A 36 5.97 9.73 -36.33
N SER A 37 6.99 9.02 -36.76
CA SER A 37 8.30 9.61 -37.08
C SER A 37 8.61 9.48 -38.56
N ALA A 38 9.28 10.49 -39.12
CA ALA A 38 9.85 10.47 -40.48
C ALA A 38 11.32 10.01 -40.48
N ALA A 39 11.92 9.85 -39.31
CA ALA A 39 13.31 9.41 -39.20
C ALA A 39 13.39 7.88 -39.37
N ALA A 40 14.05 7.44 -40.44
CA ALA A 40 14.14 6.00 -40.75
C ALA A 40 14.77 5.18 -39.64
N ASP A 41 15.81 5.73 -38.98
CA ASP A 41 16.52 5.07 -37.88
C ASP A 41 15.60 4.87 -36.66
N GLU A 42 14.77 5.89 -36.32
CA GLU A 42 13.82 5.80 -35.24
C GLU A 42 12.72 4.77 -35.52
N VAL A 43 12.17 4.77 -36.74
CA VAL A 43 11.20 3.78 -37.20
C VAL A 43 11.79 2.38 -37.14
N GLY A 44 13.01 2.21 -37.62
CA GLY A 44 13.72 0.93 -37.59
C GLY A 44 13.93 0.42 -36.16
N ALA A 45 14.35 1.28 -35.24
CA ALA A 45 14.56 0.93 -33.85
C ALA A 45 13.23 0.49 -33.16
N ARG A 46 12.14 1.22 -33.44
CA ARG A 46 10.81 0.87 -32.92
C ARG A 46 10.28 -0.46 -33.46
N GLN A 47 10.55 -0.75 -34.75
CA GLN A 47 10.18 -2.02 -35.39
C GLN A 47 11.01 -3.17 -34.84
N ALA A 48 12.32 -2.98 -34.63
CA ALA A 48 13.20 -3.98 -34.06
C ALA A 48 12.76 -4.37 -32.64
N LEU A 49 12.44 -3.39 -31.78
CA LEU A 49 11.89 -3.65 -30.46
C LEU A 49 10.57 -4.44 -30.49
N THR A 50 9.70 -4.13 -31.46
CA THR A 50 8.44 -4.88 -31.64
C THR A 50 8.70 -6.31 -32.09
N ALA A 51 9.67 -6.52 -32.99
CA ALA A 51 10.05 -7.86 -33.45
C ALA A 51 10.64 -8.71 -32.30
N GLU A 52 11.48 -8.13 -31.45
CA GLU A 52 11.97 -8.82 -30.24
C GLU A 52 10.83 -9.14 -29.25
N ALA A 53 9.86 -8.23 -29.04
CA ALA A 53 8.72 -8.50 -28.21
C ALA A 53 7.87 -9.68 -28.73
N VAL A 54 7.65 -9.74 -30.06
CA VAL A 54 7.00 -10.91 -30.69
C VAL A 54 7.78 -12.18 -30.44
N ALA A 55 9.12 -12.15 -30.65
CA ALA A 55 9.97 -13.32 -30.42
C ALA A 55 9.95 -13.80 -28.96
N LEU A 56 9.90 -12.86 -27.99
CA LEU A 56 9.76 -13.19 -26.58
C LEU A 56 8.42 -13.89 -26.30
N LEU A 57 7.33 -13.30 -26.79
CA LEU A 57 5.97 -13.85 -26.64
C LEU A 57 5.75 -15.19 -27.35
N ASP A 58 6.42 -15.42 -28.49
CA ASP A 58 6.37 -16.70 -29.20
C ASP A 58 7.07 -17.82 -28.41
N GLY A 59 8.03 -17.49 -27.56
CA GLY A 59 8.64 -18.41 -26.61
C GLY A 59 7.78 -18.73 -25.39
N ALA A 60 6.55 -18.19 -25.28
CA ALA A 60 5.68 -18.25 -24.12
C ALA A 60 6.29 -17.61 -22.85
N ASP A 61 7.22 -16.69 -23.03
CA ASP A 61 7.90 -15.97 -21.96
C ASP A 61 7.29 -14.56 -21.82
N ASP A 62 6.05 -14.48 -21.31
CA ASP A 62 5.39 -13.20 -21.05
C ASP A 62 5.97 -12.57 -19.75
N PRO A 63 6.65 -11.42 -19.81
CA PRO A 63 7.22 -10.81 -18.62
C PRO A 63 6.09 -10.30 -17.71
N PRO A 64 6.11 -10.63 -16.40
CA PRO A 64 5.11 -10.13 -15.48
C PRO A 64 5.30 -8.61 -15.31
N LEU A 65 4.31 -7.82 -15.72
CA LEU A 65 4.34 -6.36 -15.59
C LEU A 65 3.13 -5.83 -14.81
N ALA A 66 2.09 -6.66 -14.67
CA ALA A 66 0.86 -6.27 -13.98
C ALA A 66 1.13 -5.90 -12.50
N GLY A 67 0.48 -4.83 -12.05
CA GLY A 67 0.61 -4.33 -10.67
C GLY A 67 1.70 -3.28 -10.46
N VAL A 68 2.57 -3.04 -11.46
CA VAL A 68 3.50 -1.90 -11.39
C VAL A 68 2.72 -0.60 -11.57
N THR A 69 2.98 0.35 -10.69
CA THR A 69 2.39 1.69 -10.70
C THR A 69 3.46 2.76 -10.78
N ASP A 70 3.06 4.00 -11.05
CA ASP A 70 3.97 5.13 -10.97
C ASP A 70 4.27 5.44 -9.48
N ILE A 71 5.50 5.12 -9.06
CA ILE A 71 5.99 5.34 -7.71
C ILE A 71 6.84 6.60 -7.56
N ALA A 72 6.97 7.42 -8.62
CA ALA A 72 7.86 8.59 -8.63
C ALA A 72 7.54 9.57 -7.49
N ALA A 73 6.25 9.83 -7.24
CA ALA A 73 5.83 10.74 -6.16
C ALA A 73 6.14 10.19 -4.76
N PHE A 74 6.13 8.86 -4.58
CA PHE A 74 6.49 8.24 -3.30
C PHE A 74 7.99 8.33 -3.06
N VAL A 75 8.80 8.06 -4.08
CA VAL A 75 10.26 8.21 -4.01
C VAL A 75 10.63 9.66 -3.70
N GLU A 76 10.06 10.62 -4.41
CA GLU A 76 10.31 12.06 -4.18
C GLU A 76 9.91 12.49 -2.76
N ARG A 77 8.78 11.99 -2.23
CA ARG A 77 8.35 12.26 -0.85
C ARG A 77 9.35 11.71 0.16
N ALA A 78 9.81 10.47 -0.04
CA ALA A 78 10.78 9.85 0.84
C ALA A 78 12.13 10.59 0.84
N GLU A 79 12.60 11.04 -0.32
CA GLU A 79 13.86 11.82 -0.47
C GLU A 79 13.79 13.21 0.19
N ARG A 80 12.58 13.73 0.41
CA ARG A 80 12.34 14.95 1.17
C ARG A 80 12.05 14.67 2.65
N ASP A 81 12.55 13.57 3.19
CA ASP A 81 12.35 13.11 4.56
C ASP A 81 10.86 12.89 4.95
N GLY A 82 9.98 12.71 3.95
CA GLY A 82 8.58 12.38 4.19
C GLY A 82 8.40 10.89 4.52
N THR A 83 7.52 10.62 5.49
CA THR A 83 7.15 9.25 5.83
C THR A 83 6.08 8.75 4.85
N LEU A 84 6.30 7.56 4.28
CA LEU A 84 5.36 6.86 3.40
C LEU A 84 4.33 6.09 4.22
N ALA A 85 3.10 6.07 3.75
CA ALA A 85 2.04 5.22 4.32
C ALA A 85 2.28 3.73 3.96
N PRO A 86 1.67 2.78 4.68
CA PRO A 86 1.77 1.36 4.34
C PRO A 86 1.38 1.06 2.88
N ALA A 87 0.34 1.69 2.36
CA ALA A 87 -0.10 1.54 0.97
C ALA A 87 0.96 2.04 -0.05
N ASP A 88 1.63 3.17 0.24
CA ASP A 88 2.69 3.71 -0.61
C ASP A 88 3.89 2.75 -0.65
N LEU A 89 4.29 2.24 0.52
CA LEU A 89 5.38 1.25 0.65
C LEU A 89 5.03 -0.05 -0.08
N HIS A 90 3.80 -0.53 0.05
CA HIS A 90 3.32 -1.72 -0.67
C HIS A 90 3.42 -1.51 -2.19
N ALA A 91 2.99 -0.36 -2.72
CA ALA A 91 3.11 -0.04 -4.14
C ALA A 91 4.58 -0.04 -4.61
N VAL A 92 5.50 0.50 -3.80
CA VAL A 92 6.96 0.44 -4.08
C VAL A 92 7.44 -0.99 -4.09
N SER A 93 7.07 -1.83 -3.10
CA SER A 93 7.47 -3.23 -3.03
C SER A 93 6.97 -4.03 -4.23
N VAL A 94 5.69 -3.92 -4.57
CA VAL A 94 5.09 -4.61 -5.73
C VAL A 94 5.80 -4.20 -7.01
N SER A 95 6.00 -2.89 -7.23
CA SER A 95 6.66 -2.37 -8.42
C SER A 95 8.11 -2.86 -8.54
N ALA A 96 8.86 -2.85 -7.43
CA ALA A 96 10.24 -3.33 -7.41
C ALA A 96 10.34 -4.83 -7.70
N ARG A 97 9.53 -5.65 -7.04
CA ARG A 97 9.51 -7.11 -7.21
C ARG A 97 9.11 -7.50 -8.61
N VAL A 98 7.99 -6.98 -9.11
CA VAL A 98 7.47 -7.28 -10.44
C VAL A 98 8.47 -6.87 -11.54
N ALA A 99 9.08 -5.69 -11.41
CA ALA A 99 10.09 -5.25 -12.37
C ALA A 99 11.34 -6.13 -12.37
N VAL A 100 11.82 -6.57 -11.21
CA VAL A 100 12.95 -7.50 -11.11
C VAL A 100 12.60 -8.87 -11.69
N ASP A 101 11.37 -9.35 -11.51
CA ASP A 101 10.91 -10.60 -12.12
C ASP A 101 10.79 -10.47 -13.64
N ALA A 102 10.23 -9.37 -14.15
CA ALA A 102 10.19 -9.07 -15.58
C ALA A 102 11.61 -9.02 -16.19
N ARG A 103 12.56 -8.35 -15.51
CA ARG A 103 13.96 -8.36 -15.89
C ARG A 103 14.51 -9.79 -16.01
N ARG A 104 14.20 -10.67 -15.05
CA ARG A 104 14.67 -12.06 -15.04
C ARG A 104 14.15 -12.83 -16.27
N VAL A 105 12.89 -12.66 -16.63
CA VAL A 105 12.29 -13.28 -17.81
C VAL A 105 13.00 -12.80 -19.09
N VAL A 106 13.13 -11.49 -19.28
CA VAL A 106 13.80 -10.91 -20.46
C VAL A 106 15.25 -11.38 -20.54
N HIS A 107 15.97 -11.41 -19.42
CA HIS A 107 17.37 -11.87 -19.38
C HIS A 107 17.52 -13.37 -19.68
N GLY A 108 16.53 -14.19 -19.42
CA GLY A 108 16.51 -15.62 -19.82
C GLY A 108 16.59 -15.80 -21.33
N ARG A 109 16.24 -14.78 -22.10
CA ARG A 109 16.27 -14.76 -23.58
C ARG A 109 17.19 -13.68 -24.15
N ARG A 110 18.16 -13.22 -23.38
CA ARG A 110 19.01 -12.06 -23.72
C ARG A 110 19.61 -12.12 -25.12
N ASP A 111 20.04 -13.30 -25.56
CA ASP A 111 20.68 -13.48 -26.89
C ASP A 111 19.67 -13.33 -28.04
N ASP A 112 18.40 -13.64 -27.80
CA ASP A 112 17.31 -13.53 -28.77
C ASP A 112 16.66 -12.14 -28.79
N VAL A 113 16.69 -11.42 -27.64
CA VAL A 113 16.01 -10.14 -27.44
C VAL A 113 16.96 -9.06 -26.84
N PRO A 114 18.08 -8.75 -27.50
CA PRO A 114 19.11 -7.87 -26.92
C PRO A 114 18.64 -6.45 -26.65
N LEU A 115 17.70 -5.89 -27.43
CA LEU A 115 17.17 -4.54 -27.22
C LEU A 115 16.27 -4.48 -25.99
N LEU A 116 15.40 -5.47 -25.82
CA LEU A 116 14.59 -5.59 -24.61
C LEU A 116 15.47 -5.84 -23.38
N ALA A 117 16.53 -6.64 -23.51
CA ALA A 117 17.49 -6.88 -22.45
C ALA A 117 18.23 -5.59 -22.05
N ALA A 118 18.58 -4.73 -23.01
CA ALA A 118 19.19 -3.43 -22.73
C ALA A 118 18.24 -2.49 -21.95
N ILE A 119 16.93 -2.55 -22.20
CA ILE A 119 15.94 -1.83 -21.40
C ILE A 119 15.89 -2.42 -20.00
N ALA A 120 15.81 -3.75 -19.88
CA ALA A 120 15.76 -4.47 -18.60
C ALA A 120 17.04 -4.30 -17.76
N ASP A 121 18.19 -4.01 -18.37
CA ASP A 121 19.45 -3.73 -17.67
C ASP A 121 19.39 -2.46 -16.79
N ARG A 122 18.45 -1.56 -17.05
CA ARG A 122 18.21 -0.36 -16.22
C ARG A 122 17.47 -0.66 -14.91
N ILE A 123 16.92 -1.86 -14.77
CA ILE A 123 16.27 -2.31 -13.55
C ILE A 123 17.35 -2.93 -12.65
N ASP A 124 17.61 -2.30 -11.51
CA ASP A 124 18.59 -2.82 -10.54
C ASP A 124 18.02 -4.06 -9.82
N PRO A 125 18.67 -5.23 -9.94
CA PRO A 125 18.19 -6.46 -9.28
C PRO A 125 18.26 -6.39 -7.75
N SER A 126 19.04 -5.48 -7.17
CA SER A 126 19.11 -5.28 -5.70
C SER A 126 17.81 -4.74 -5.13
N LEU A 127 16.90 -4.19 -5.95
CA LEU A 127 15.58 -3.74 -5.54
C LEU A 127 14.70 -4.87 -5.01
N ALA A 128 15.01 -6.14 -5.34
CA ALA A 128 14.38 -7.30 -4.71
C ALA A 128 14.54 -7.29 -3.17
N GLN A 129 15.70 -6.86 -2.67
CA GLN A 129 15.95 -6.77 -1.23
C GLN A 129 15.12 -5.67 -0.56
N LEU A 130 14.89 -4.54 -1.26
CA LEU A 130 14.00 -3.50 -0.80
C LEU A 130 12.56 -4.04 -0.70
N ALA A 131 12.09 -4.72 -1.74
CA ALA A 131 10.77 -5.33 -1.74
C ALA A 131 10.60 -6.32 -0.57
N GLU A 132 11.57 -7.22 -0.37
CA GLU A 132 11.56 -8.16 0.76
C GLU A 132 11.54 -7.47 2.13
N SER A 133 12.27 -6.36 2.29
CA SER A 133 12.30 -5.61 3.56
C SER A 133 10.95 -4.96 3.86
N ILE A 134 10.28 -4.44 2.84
CA ILE A 134 8.93 -3.87 2.95
C ILE A 134 7.90 -4.98 3.22
N ASP A 135 7.91 -6.07 2.44
CA ASP A 135 6.96 -7.18 2.53
C ASP A 135 7.01 -7.89 3.89
N ARG A 136 8.15 -7.86 4.60
CA ARG A 136 8.26 -8.36 5.98
C ARG A 136 7.53 -7.48 7.00
N CYS A 137 7.33 -6.20 6.69
CA CYS A 137 6.77 -5.24 7.63
C CYS A 137 5.35 -4.81 7.30
N VAL A 138 4.97 -4.81 6.02
CA VAL A 138 3.68 -4.33 5.52
C VAL A 138 2.78 -5.53 5.18
N GLU A 139 1.48 -5.41 5.48
CA GLU A 139 0.49 -6.43 5.10
C GLU A 139 0.36 -6.54 3.58
N GLU A 140 -0.06 -7.73 3.09
CA GLU A 140 -0.16 -8.04 1.66
C GLU A 140 -1.10 -7.13 0.87
N ASP A 141 -2.05 -6.51 1.55
CA ASP A 141 -3.00 -5.54 0.97
C ASP A 141 -2.59 -4.08 1.16
N GLY A 142 -1.44 -3.83 1.80
CA GLY A 142 -0.96 -2.50 2.10
C GLY A 142 -1.78 -1.72 3.14
N SER A 143 -2.68 -2.36 3.86
CA SER A 143 -3.60 -1.67 4.80
C SER A 143 -2.93 -1.20 6.08
N ASP A 144 -1.95 -1.95 6.60
CA ASP A 144 -1.26 -1.68 7.87
C ASP A 144 0.12 -2.37 7.88
N LEU A 145 0.86 -2.17 8.96
CA LEU A 145 2.03 -2.99 9.26
C LEU A 145 1.60 -4.35 9.84
N ARG A 146 2.36 -5.38 9.51
CA ARG A 146 2.19 -6.73 10.08
C ARG A 146 2.42 -6.70 11.58
N ASP A 147 1.71 -7.56 12.29
CA ASP A 147 1.89 -7.69 13.76
C ASP A 147 3.35 -7.97 14.14
N ASP A 148 4.06 -8.67 13.28
CA ASP A 148 5.44 -9.09 13.50
C ASP A 148 6.49 -8.23 12.78
N ALA A 149 6.10 -7.07 12.27
CA ALA A 149 7.03 -6.09 11.69
C ALA A 149 8.18 -5.73 12.65
N SER A 150 7.92 -5.76 13.97
CA SER A 150 8.99 -5.76 14.99
C SER A 150 8.59 -6.58 16.22
N PRO A 151 9.58 -7.08 17.00
CA PRO A 151 9.30 -7.75 18.28
C PRO A 151 8.54 -6.86 19.28
N LYS A 152 8.82 -5.55 19.27
CA LYS A 152 8.15 -4.56 20.13
C LYS A 152 6.68 -4.39 19.72
N LEU A 153 6.41 -4.19 18.43
CA LEU A 153 5.04 -4.04 17.91
C LEU A 153 4.19 -5.28 18.18
N ARG A 154 4.75 -6.47 17.94
CA ARG A 154 4.09 -7.75 18.24
C ARG A 154 3.71 -7.87 19.72
N LYS A 155 4.61 -7.49 20.62
CA LYS A 155 4.34 -7.51 22.07
C LYS A 155 3.21 -6.55 22.41
N LEU A 156 3.29 -5.30 21.95
CA LEU A 156 2.31 -4.25 22.24
C LEU A 156 0.92 -4.59 21.69
N ARG A 157 0.81 -5.02 20.43
CA ARG A 157 -0.47 -5.41 19.85
C ARG A 157 -1.11 -6.62 20.55
N ARG A 158 -0.31 -7.59 20.98
CA ARG A 158 -0.79 -8.71 21.82
C ARG A 158 -1.27 -8.23 23.18
N GLU A 159 -0.55 -7.31 23.82
CA GLU A 159 -0.92 -6.73 25.11
C GLU A 159 -2.23 -5.96 25.00
N LEU A 160 -2.41 -5.17 23.96
CA LEU A 160 -3.64 -4.45 23.66
C LEU A 160 -4.82 -5.42 23.48
N ARG A 161 -4.71 -6.43 22.61
CA ARG A 161 -5.79 -7.40 22.39
C ARG A 161 -6.20 -8.13 23.70
N ASN A 162 -5.22 -8.59 24.45
CA ASN A 162 -5.49 -9.31 25.71
C ASN A 162 -6.06 -8.37 26.79
N GLY A 163 -5.56 -7.13 26.84
CA GLY A 163 -6.02 -6.14 27.79
C GLY A 163 -7.44 -5.65 27.48
N ASP A 164 -7.78 -5.42 26.21
CA ASP A 164 -9.13 -5.06 25.79
C ASP A 164 -10.15 -6.15 26.12
N ALA A 165 -9.81 -7.42 25.92
CA ALA A 165 -10.65 -8.53 26.31
C ALA A 165 -10.91 -8.54 27.82
N ARG A 166 -9.85 -8.42 28.63
CA ARG A 166 -9.95 -8.36 30.10
C ARG A 166 -10.76 -7.16 30.57
N LEU A 167 -10.57 -6.01 29.94
CA LEU A 167 -11.28 -4.79 30.28
C LEU A 167 -12.79 -4.94 30.02
N ARG A 168 -13.15 -5.50 28.87
CA ARG A 168 -14.57 -5.80 28.54
C ARG A 168 -15.19 -6.81 29.49
N ASP A 169 -14.48 -7.87 29.83
CA ASP A 169 -14.95 -8.90 30.76
C ASP A 169 -15.18 -8.31 32.15
N GLU A 170 -14.28 -7.48 32.65
CA GLU A 170 -14.36 -6.85 33.95
C GLU A 170 -15.53 -5.84 34.00
N LEU A 171 -15.69 -5.01 32.96
CA LEU A 171 -16.82 -4.12 32.84
C LEU A 171 -18.16 -4.87 32.78
N ALA A 172 -18.22 -5.96 32.03
CA ALA A 172 -19.40 -6.81 31.95
C ALA A 172 -19.71 -7.46 33.29
N ARG A 173 -18.68 -7.84 34.08
CA ARG A 173 -18.86 -8.35 35.46
C ARG A 173 -19.40 -7.29 36.39
N ILE A 174 -18.87 -6.06 36.31
CA ILE A 174 -19.36 -4.92 37.12
C ILE A 174 -20.81 -4.60 36.75
N ALA A 175 -21.14 -4.51 35.48
CA ALA A 175 -22.47 -4.20 34.97
C ALA A 175 -23.51 -5.21 35.44
N ARG A 176 -23.14 -6.48 35.64
CA ARG A 176 -24.02 -7.55 36.13
C ARG A 176 -24.15 -7.61 37.67
N SER A 177 -23.33 -6.89 38.43
CA SER A 177 -23.41 -6.88 39.90
C SER A 177 -24.73 -6.25 40.37
N ALA A 178 -25.29 -6.77 41.46
CA ALA A 178 -26.63 -6.41 41.93
C ALA A 178 -26.81 -4.91 42.21
N GLY A 179 -25.74 -4.24 42.73
CA GLY A 179 -25.80 -2.79 43.03
C GLY A 179 -25.70 -1.90 41.81
N VAL A 180 -25.00 -2.36 40.71
CA VAL A 180 -24.74 -1.57 39.51
C VAL A 180 -25.81 -1.80 38.44
N ARG A 181 -26.30 -3.04 38.31
CA ARG A 181 -27.30 -3.40 37.28
C ARG A 181 -28.54 -2.50 37.32
N ASP A 182 -29.05 -2.20 38.49
CA ASP A 182 -30.25 -1.37 38.64
C ASP A 182 -29.97 0.13 38.48
N ALA A 183 -28.69 0.55 38.50
CA ALA A 183 -28.25 1.91 38.23
C ALA A 183 -28.03 2.19 36.74
N LEU A 184 -27.86 1.14 35.91
CA LEU A 184 -27.61 1.33 34.48
C LEU A 184 -28.84 1.86 33.74
N GLN A 185 -28.60 2.80 32.84
CA GLN A 185 -29.61 3.27 31.88
C GLN A 185 -29.73 2.27 30.71
N GLU A 186 -28.62 1.67 30.32
CA GLU A 186 -28.49 0.73 29.20
C GLU A 186 -27.53 -0.40 29.59
N SER A 187 -27.82 -1.62 29.13
CA SER A 187 -27.05 -2.81 29.51
C SER A 187 -25.79 -3.06 28.63
N PHE A 188 -25.53 -2.20 27.67
CA PHE A 188 -24.35 -2.31 26.83
C PHE A 188 -23.22 -1.36 27.25
N LEU A 189 -22.00 -1.72 26.88
CA LEU A 189 -20.81 -0.91 27.09
C LEU A 189 -20.78 0.21 26.06
N ALA A 190 -20.58 1.44 26.50
CA ALA A 190 -20.36 2.61 25.65
C ALA A 190 -18.88 2.99 25.64
N GLU A 191 -18.50 3.84 24.69
CA GLU A 191 -17.17 4.43 24.63
C GLU A 191 -17.28 5.95 24.64
N ARG A 192 -16.43 6.61 25.43
CA ARG A 192 -16.31 8.07 25.48
C ARG A 192 -14.85 8.47 25.58
N GLY A 193 -14.39 9.28 24.61
CA GLY A 193 -13.00 9.72 24.57
C GLY A 193 -11.99 8.57 24.51
N GLY A 194 -12.32 7.48 23.82
CA GLY A 194 -11.46 6.28 23.74
C GLY A 194 -11.44 5.45 25.03
N ARG A 195 -12.38 5.72 25.98
CA ARG A 195 -12.53 4.97 27.22
C ARG A 195 -13.82 4.18 27.22
N PRO A 196 -13.81 2.90 27.56
CA PRO A 196 -15.02 2.12 27.75
C PRO A 196 -15.66 2.50 29.07
N VAL A 197 -16.95 2.80 29.02
CA VAL A 197 -17.73 3.37 30.13
C VAL A 197 -19.07 2.66 30.28
N LEU A 198 -19.65 2.77 31.46
CA LEU A 198 -21.03 2.36 31.76
C LEU A 198 -21.96 3.56 31.66
N ALA A 199 -23.08 3.39 30.96
CA ALA A 199 -24.16 4.38 30.92
C ALA A 199 -25.04 4.25 32.18
N VAL A 200 -24.89 5.16 33.12
CA VAL A 200 -25.54 5.14 34.47
C VAL A 200 -26.58 6.23 34.54
N ARG A 201 -27.75 5.95 35.16
CA ARG A 201 -28.74 6.99 35.45
C ARG A 201 -28.14 8.06 36.38
N ALA A 202 -28.30 9.32 36.03
CA ALA A 202 -27.75 10.42 36.82
C ALA A 202 -28.20 10.36 38.30
N SER A 203 -29.44 9.92 38.56
CA SER A 203 -30.00 9.71 39.92
C SER A 203 -29.33 8.58 40.72
N SER A 204 -28.63 7.68 40.03
CA SER A 204 -27.98 6.50 40.63
C SER A 204 -26.45 6.55 40.51
N ARG A 205 -25.88 7.70 40.17
CA ARG A 205 -24.44 7.92 39.95
C ARG A 205 -23.58 7.39 41.11
N ASP A 206 -24.02 7.63 42.36
CA ASP A 206 -23.24 7.27 43.54
C ASP A 206 -23.16 5.74 43.80
N GLN A 207 -23.95 4.95 43.06
CA GLN A 207 -23.92 3.49 43.13
C GLN A 207 -22.78 2.89 42.29
N VAL A 208 -22.16 3.70 41.39
CA VAL A 208 -21.06 3.27 40.53
C VAL A 208 -19.84 4.18 40.79
N PRO A 209 -18.98 3.81 41.76
CA PRO A 209 -17.75 4.57 42.00
C PRO A 209 -16.85 4.58 40.75
N GLY A 210 -16.57 5.78 40.20
CA GLY A 210 -15.85 5.90 38.98
C GLY A 210 -15.60 7.33 38.53
N ILE A 211 -14.91 7.47 37.40
CA ILE A 211 -14.64 8.74 36.73
C ILE A 211 -15.77 9.02 35.73
N VAL A 212 -16.42 10.17 35.87
CA VAL A 212 -17.40 10.63 34.87
C VAL A 212 -16.65 11.24 33.67
N HIS A 213 -16.84 10.66 32.51
CA HIS A 213 -16.25 11.14 31.27
C HIS A 213 -17.17 12.04 30.45
N ASP A 214 -18.49 11.82 30.57
CA ASP A 214 -19.49 12.56 29.80
C ASP A 214 -20.87 12.47 30.42
N ALA A 215 -21.80 13.28 29.95
CA ALA A 215 -23.21 13.22 30.26
C ALA A 215 -24.06 13.35 29.00
N SER A 216 -25.26 12.71 29.00
CA SER A 216 -26.20 12.87 27.89
C SER A 216 -26.71 14.31 27.81
N GLY A 217 -27.09 14.74 26.59
CA GLY A 217 -27.60 16.11 26.35
C GLY A 217 -28.83 16.47 27.22
N SER A 218 -29.59 15.47 27.70
CA SER A 218 -30.69 15.68 28.66
C SER A 218 -30.25 15.69 30.13
N GLY A 219 -28.98 15.36 30.41
CA GLY A 219 -28.46 15.21 31.77
C GLY A 219 -28.96 13.98 32.53
N GLN A 220 -29.77 13.11 31.93
CA GLN A 220 -30.37 11.94 32.58
C GLN A 220 -29.41 10.74 32.67
N THR A 221 -28.37 10.70 31.87
CA THR A 221 -27.38 9.62 31.84
C THR A 221 -25.98 10.22 32.01
N VAL A 222 -25.19 9.59 32.87
CA VAL A 222 -23.75 9.88 33.01
C VAL A 222 -22.95 8.67 32.55
N PHE A 223 -21.84 8.93 31.87
CA PHE A 223 -20.93 7.89 31.35
C PHE A 223 -19.75 7.76 32.31
N ILE A 224 -19.70 6.64 33.04
CA ILE A 224 -18.78 6.42 34.15
C ILE A 224 -17.81 5.31 33.80
N GLU A 225 -16.50 5.57 33.91
CA GLU A 225 -15.46 4.56 33.97
C GLU A 225 -15.31 4.10 35.43
N PRO A 226 -15.66 2.85 35.75
CA PRO A 226 -15.55 2.35 37.14
C PRO A 226 -14.09 2.36 37.62
N LEU A 227 -13.85 2.75 38.89
CA LEU A 227 -12.49 2.79 39.45
C LEU A 227 -11.71 1.47 39.29
N ALA A 228 -12.41 0.34 39.31
CA ALA A 228 -11.81 -0.99 39.20
C ALA A 228 -11.11 -1.22 37.84
N VAL A 229 -11.47 -0.47 36.80
CA VAL A 229 -10.88 -0.62 35.43
C VAL A 229 -9.97 0.51 35.04
N VAL A 230 -9.92 1.61 35.78
CA VAL A 230 -9.14 2.82 35.41
C VAL A 230 -7.65 2.49 35.19
N GLU A 231 -7.05 1.70 36.11
CA GLU A 231 -5.63 1.36 35.99
C GLU A 231 -5.37 0.51 34.74
N LEU A 232 -6.25 -0.46 34.44
CA LEU A 232 -6.14 -1.28 33.23
C LEU A 232 -6.33 -0.43 31.99
N GLY A 233 -7.31 0.47 31.98
CA GLY A 233 -7.53 1.40 30.88
C GLY A 233 -6.35 2.33 30.64
N ASN A 234 -5.67 2.80 31.71
CA ASN A 234 -4.46 3.61 31.57
C ASN A 234 -3.30 2.82 30.93
N LYS A 235 -3.06 1.60 31.38
CA LYS A 235 -2.02 0.73 30.79
C LYS A 235 -2.28 0.46 29.30
N LEU A 236 -3.55 0.28 28.92
CA LEU A 236 -3.89 0.10 27.52
C LEU A 236 -3.68 1.38 26.70
N ALA A 237 -4.02 2.53 27.24
CA ALA A 237 -3.76 3.81 26.58
C ALA A 237 -2.25 4.07 26.37
N GLU A 238 -1.42 3.74 27.36
CA GLU A 238 0.04 3.79 27.27
C GLU A 238 0.57 2.83 26.19
N ALA A 239 0.13 1.56 26.23
CA ALA A 239 0.52 0.56 25.23
C ALA A 239 0.07 0.96 23.79
N ALA A 240 -1.11 1.59 23.66
CA ALA A 240 -1.58 2.09 22.37
C ALA A 240 -0.74 3.27 21.85
N ALA A 241 -0.30 4.16 22.74
CA ALA A 241 0.60 5.25 22.39
C ALA A 241 1.97 4.71 21.94
N GLU A 242 2.55 3.77 22.71
CA GLU A 242 3.81 3.13 22.34
C GLU A 242 3.73 2.34 21.04
N ALA A 243 2.59 1.70 20.75
CA ALA A 243 2.38 0.98 19.50
C ALA A 243 2.35 1.95 18.30
N ARG A 244 1.71 3.11 18.45
CA ARG A 244 1.71 4.17 17.40
C ARG A 244 3.11 4.70 17.15
N GLU A 245 3.86 5.01 18.21
CA GLU A 245 5.26 5.46 18.07
C GLU A 245 6.13 4.42 17.37
N GLU A 246 5.93 3.14 17.67
CA GLU A 246 6.67 2.05 17.03
C GLU A 246 6.29 1.89 15.56
N VAL A 247 5.00 2.03 15.20
CA VAL A 247 4.54 2.06 13.81
C VAL A 247 5.20 3.21 13.04
N GLU A 248 5.16 4.42 13.59
CA GLU A 248 5.78 5.59 12.98
C GLU A 248 7.31 5.42 12.79
N ARG A 249 7.98 4.79 13.74
CA ARG A 249 9.41 4.48 13.64
C ARG A 249 9.69 3.54 12.47
N ILE A 250 8.94 2.43 12.35
CA ILE A 250 9.11 1.45 11.28
C ILE A 250 8.83 2.07 9.92
N LEU A 251 7.74 2.82 9.78
CA LEU A 251 7.39 3.51 8.54
C LEU A 251 8.49 4.50 8.11
N ARG A 252 9.06 5.24 9.07
CA ARG A 252 10.16 6.16 8.81
C ARG A 252 11.42 5.43 8.34
N GLU A 253 11.78 4.32 8.97
CA GLU A 253 12.94 3.52 8.56
C GLU A 253 12.77 2.96 7.15
N LEU A 254 11.61 2.41 6.82
CA LEU A 254 11.33 1.93 5.47
C LEU A 254 11.32 3.07 4.44
N SER A 255 10.83 4.26 4.81
CA SER A 255 10.86 5.44 3.93
C SER A 255 12.30 5.90 3.64
N VAL A 256 13.17 5.86 4.64
CA VAL A 256 14.62 6.12 4.45
C VAL A 256 15.24 5.08 3.52
N ASP A 257 14.86 3.81 3.65
CA ASP A 257 15.32 2.75 2.75
C ASP A 257 14.87 2.98 1.30
N VAL A 258 13.64 3.44 1.07
CA VAL A 258 13.14 3.85 -0.25
C VAL A 258 13.94 5.04 -0.78
N ALA A 259 14.11 6.10 0.04
CA ALA A 259 14.87 7.29 -0.34
C ALA A 259 16.31 6.96 -0.77
N SER A 260 16.98 6.08 -0.03
CA SER A 260 18.36 5.66 -0.30
C SER A 260 18.54 4.95 -1.65
N ARG A 261 17.44 4.45 -2.21
CA ARG A 261 17.40 3.73 -3.51
C ARG A 261 16.68 4.51 -4.61
N GLY A 262 16.45 5.80 -4.42
CA GLY A 262 15.77 6.65 -5.41
C GLY A 262 16.41 6.61 -6.80
N ASP A 263 17.74 6.60 -6.85
CA ASP A 263 18.50 6.52 -8.13
C ASP A 263 18.30 5.19 -8.86
N ALA A 264 17.94 4.11 -8.18
CA ALA A 264 17.60 2.82 -8.78
C ALA A 264 16.09 2.70 -9.10
N LEU A 265 15.23 3.31 -8.30
CA LEU A 265 13.77 3.25 -8.47
C LEU A 265 13.26 4.10 -9.64
N ARG A 266 13.87 5.26 -9.93
CA ARG A 266 13.47 6.09 -11.08
C ARG A 266 13.70 5.40 -12.43
N PRO A 267 14.89 4.83 -12.72
CA PRO A 267 15.11 4.08 -13.96
C PRO A 267 14.19 2.86 -14.09
N LEU A 268 13.76 2.25 -12.99
CA LEU A 268 12.82 1.13 -13.00
C LEU A 268 11.48 1.56 -13.62
N VAL A 269 10.88 2.67 -13.17
CA VAL A 269 9.58 3.17 -13.68
C VAL A 269 9.66 3.41 -15.19
N GLU A 270 10.74 4.04 -15.64
CA GLU A 270 11.00 4.29 -17.05
C GLU A 270 11.16 2.99 -17.85
N ALA A 271 11.97 2.06 -17.36
CA ALA A 271 12.23 0.79 -18.03
C ALA A 271 10.97 -0.08 -18.14
N VAL A 272 10.17 -0.15 -17.08
CA VAL A 272 8.89 -0.90 -17.09
C VAL A 272 7.93 -0.32 -18.11
N GLY A 273 7.77 1.00 -18.17
CA GLY A 273 6.90 1.63 -19.15
C GLY A 273 7.34 1.37 -20.61
N GLU A 274 8.66 1.30 -20.87
CA GLU A 274 9.19 0.96 -22.20
C GLU A 274 9.02 -0.52 -22.53
N LEU A 275 9.30 -1.43 -21.59
CA LEU A 275 9.07 -2.86 -21.75
C LEU A 275 7.60 -3.16 -22.01
N ASP A 276 6.69 -2.56 -21.22
CA ASP A 276 5.26 -2.77 -21.36
C ASP A 276 4.75 -2.27 -22.73
N LEU A 277 5.19 -1.10 -23.18
CA LEU A 277 4.87 -0.63 -24.52
C LEU A 277 5.37 -1.58 -25.62
N ALA A 278 6.58 -2.11 -25.47
CA ALA A 278 7.14 -3.05 -26.44
C ALA A 278 6.33 -4.36 -26.48
N VAL A 279 6.01 -4.91 -25.31
CA VAL A 279 5.19 -6.12 -25.15
C VAL A 279 3.76 -5.89 -25.68
N ALA A 280 3.14 -4.76 -25.39
CA ALA A 280 1.81 -4.39 -25.91
C ALA A 280 1.79 -4.31 -27.43
N ARG A 281 2.85 -3.79 -28.08
CA ARG A 281 3.01 -3.80 -29.53
C ARG A 281 3.16 -5.23 -30.08
N GLY A 282 3.93 -6.07 -29.36
CA GLY A 282 4.08 -7.49 -29.70
C GLY A 282 2.73 -8.20 -29.70
N TRP A 283 1.92 -8.02 -28.66
CA TRP A 283 0.58 -8.57 -28.57
C TRP A 283 -0.35 -8.06 -29.68
N LEU A 284 -0.34 -6.74 -29.92
CA LEU A 284 -1.20 -6.13 -30.95
C LEU A 284 -0.82 -6.61 -32.36
N SER A 285 0.47 -6.89 -32.63
CA SER A 285 0.90 -7.39 -33.95
C SER A 285 0.54 -8.85 -34.22
N ARG A 286 0.16 -9.62 -33.17
CA ARG A 286 -0.27 -11.02 -33.27
C ARG A 286 -1.79 -11.18 -33.36
N SER A 287 -2.55 -10.09 -33.12
CA SER A 287 -4.01 -10.06 -33.16
C SER A 287 -4.54 -9.66 -34.55
#